data_62f420472557d94aae6d273900afb797
#
_entry.id   62f420472557d94aae6d273900afb797
#
_cell.length_a   1.000
_cell.length_b   1.000
_cell.length_c   1.000
_cell.angle_alpha   90.00
_cell.angle_beta   90.00
_cell.angle_gamma   90.00
#
_symmetry.space_group_name_H-M   'P 1'
#
loop_
_entity.id
_entity.type
_entity.pdbx_description
1 polymer ?
#
loop_
_entity_poly.entity_id
_entity_poly.type
_entity_poly.pdbx_seq_one_letter_code
_entity_poly.pdbx_strand_id
1 'polypeptide(L)'
;MNDILAKILAVKAEEVAAARQMRSEAEVLREAQARQDVRGFAQAIEDKISQGKAGVIAEIKKASPSKGVLRETFQPAEIASSYAVHGAACLSVLTDVQFFQGSHDHLRQARAACSLPVLRKDFVIDPYQIISARAMGADCVLLIVAALTPAQLREMETLAMELGMDVLVEVHDAQELDIALTLKTPLLGINNRNLRTFETSLQNTLDLLPRIPAGKRVVTESGILAPEDVRRMREHKVDAFLVGEAFMRAPDPGAELARLVG
;
A
#
# COMPACT_ATOMS: atom_id res chain seq x y z
N MET A 1 -18.08 20.31 -3.70
CA MET A 1 -17.22 19.28 -4.30
C MET A 1 -17.32 18.02 -3.45
N ASN A 2 -17.58 16.89 -4.08
CA ASN A 2 -17.72 15.62 -3.35
C ASN A 2 -16.33 15.14 -2.94
N ASP A 3 -15.97 15.32 -1.69
CA ASP A 3 -14.71 14.81 -1.16
C ASP A 3 -14.85 13.29 -0.96
N ILE A 4 -14.31 12.53 -1.91
CA ILE A 4 -14.38 11.06 -1.89
C ILE A 4 -13.70 10.49 -0.64
N LEU A 5 -12.60 11.11 -0.20
CA LEU A 5 -11.89 10.67 1.01
C LEU A 5 -12.78 10.80 2.24
N ALA A 6 -13.45 11.93 2.43
CA ALA A 6 -14.35 12.13 3.57
C ALA A 6 -15.48 11.08 3.60
N LYS A 7 -16.03 10.71 2.44
CA LYS A 7 -17.04 9.64 2.34
C LYS A 7 -16.48 8.28 2.74
N ILE A 8 -15.28 7.95 2.25
CA ILE A 8 -14.61 6.70 2.57
C ILE A 8 -14.35 6.62 4.08
N LEU A 9 -13.84 7.69 4.68
CA LEU A 9 -13.54 7.72 6.12
C LEU A 9 -14.79 7.58 6.98
N ALA A 10 -15.93 8.18 6.57
CA ALA A 10 -17.20 8.02 7.27
C ALA A 10 -17.68 6.56 7.27
N VAL A 11 -17.65 5.90 6.10
CA VAL A 11 -18.00 4.47 5.98
C VAL A 11 -17.02 3.61 6.79
N LYS A 12 -15.73 3.93 6.76
CA LYS A 12 -14.72 3.19 7.51
C LYS A 12 -14.94 3.28 9.02
N ALA A 13 -15.40 4.40 9.55
CA ALA A 13 -15.76 4.54 10.96
C ALA A 13 -16.92 3.59 11.34
N GLU A 14 -17.92 3.45 10.48
CA GLU A 14 -19.02 2.51 10.69
C GLU A 14 -18.55 1.05 10.62
N GLU A 15 -17.71 0.71 9.66
CA GLU A 15 -17.11 -0.63 9.53
C GLU A 15 -16.28 -1.01 10.76
N VAL A 16 -15.47 -0.10 11.29
CA VAL A 16 -14.66 -0.34 12.50
C VAL A 16 -15.57 -0.53 13.71
N ALA A 17 -16.60 0.30 13.88
CA ALA A 17 -17.56 0.17 14.97
C ALA A 17 -18.28 -1.18 14.94
N ALA A 18 -18.72 -1.63 13.76
CA ALA A 18 -19.35 -2.93 13.57
C ALA A 18 -18.37 -4.08 13.85
N ALA A 19 -17.13 -3.99 13.36
CA ALA A 19 -16.11 -5.01 13.58
C ALA A 19 -15.78 -5.19 15.07
N ARG A 20 -15.70 -4.11 15.85
CA ARG A 20 -15.47 -4.14 17.30
C ARG A 20 -16.64 -4.81 18.07
N GLN A 21 -17.87 -4.69 17.57
CA GLN A 21 -19.02 -5.39 18.16
C GLN A 21 -18.99 -6.90 17.88
N MET A 22 -18.49 -7.30 16.71
CA MET A 22 -18.39 -8.72 16.32
C MET A 22 -17.23 -9.44 17.01
N ARG A 23 -16.10 -8.75 17.17
CA ARG A 23 -14.88 -9.31 17.76
C ARG A 23 -14.20 -8.26 18.63
N SER A 24 -14.01 -8.59 19.90
CA SER A 24 -13.34 -7.69 20.85
C SER A 24 -11.88 -7.41 20.44
N GLU A 25 -11.41 -6.21 20.76
CA GLU A 25 -10.00 -5.83 20.50
C GLU A 25 -9.01 -6.79 21.17
N ALA A 26 -9.30 -7.20 22.41
CA ALA A 26 -8.46 -8.14 23.16
C ALA A 26 -8.36 -9.52 22.49
N GLU A 27 -9.42 -9.96 21.82
CA GLU A 27 -9.42 -11.21 21.06
C GLU A 27 -8.56 -11.10 19.80
N VAL A 28 -8.77 -10.04 19.01
CA VAL A 28 -7.99 -9.79 17.79
C VAL A 28 -6.51 -9.53 18.10
N LEU A 29 -6.22 -8.85 19.22
CA LEU A 29 -4.84 -8.60 19.66
C LEU A 29 -4.11 -9.91 20.04
N ARG A 30 -4.79 -10.85 20.71
CA ARG A 30 -4.20 -12.16 21.01
C ARG A 30 -3.84 -12.94 19.72
N GLU A 31 -4.69 -12.87 18.70
CA GLU A 31 -4.39 -13.48 17.39
C GLU A 31 -3.22 -12.80 16.70
N ALA A 32 -3.19 -11.47 16.72
CA ALA A 32 -2.09 -10.71 16.15
C ALA A 32 -0.75 -11.04 16.81
N GLN A 33 -0.72 -11.10 18.15
CA GLN A 33 0.48 -11.44 18.93
C GLN A 33 0.92 -12.90 18.80
N ALA A 34 -0.02 -13.81 18.53
CA ALA A 34 0.29 -15.22 18.32
C ALA A 34 1.01 -15.48 16.98
N ARG A 35 0.96 -14.55 16.04
CA ARG A 35 1.62 -14.72 14.74
C ARG A 35 3.13 -14.48 14.83
N GLN A 36 3.91 -15.43 14.29
CA GLN A 36 5.37 -15.37 14.24
C GLN A 36 5.91 -15.31 12.80
N ASP A 37 5.02 -15.10 11.81
CA ASP A 37 5.29 -15.26 10.38
C ASP A 37 5.40 -13.93 9.63
N VAL A 38 5.87 -12.86 10.29
CA VAL A 38 6.11 -11.56 9.65
C VAL A 38 7.20 -11.71 8.58
N ARG A 39 6.94 -11.13 7.43
CA ARG A 39 7.89 -11.01 6.32
C ARG A 39 8.35 -9.56 6.24
N GLY A 40 9.67 -9.31 6.15
CA GLY A 40 10.24 -7.96 6.11
C GLY A 40 9.85 -7.22 4.83
N PHE A 41 8.87 -6.33 4.92
CA PHE A 41 8.33 -5.63 3.74
C PHE A 41 9.32 -4.59 3.21
N ALA A 42 9.84 -3.73 4.09
CA ALA A 42 10.87 -2.74 3.72
C ALA A 42 12.14 -3.42 3.21
N GLN A 43 12.57 -4.50 3.89
CA GLN A 43 13.77 -5.24 3.50
C GLN A 43 13.64 -5.87 2.10
N ALA A 44 12.48 -6.42 1.75
CA ALA A 44 12.26 -7.00 0.42
C ALA A 44 12.39 -5.97 -0.71
N ILE A 45 11.99 -4.72 -0.47
CA ILE A 45 12.19 -3.60 -1.41
C ILE A 45 13.68 -3.29 -1.53
N GLU A 46 14.39 -3.14 -0.41
CA GLU A 46 15.83 -2.84 -0.39
C GLU A 46 16.65 -3.95 -1.06
N ASP A 47 16.29 -5.22 -0.85
CA ASP A 47 16.96 -6.35 -1.48
C ASP A 47 16.88 -6.32 -3.02
N LYS A 48 15.74 -5.89 -3.57
CA LYS A 48 15.61 -5.69 -5.03
C LYS A 48 16.47 -4.53 -5.52
N ILE A 49 16.41 -3.41 -4.82
CA ILE A 49 17.15 -2.19 -5.21
C ILE A 49 18.67 -2.43 -5.12
N SER A 50 19.14 -3.11 -4.09
CA SER A 50 20.56 -3.45 -3.94
C SER A 50 21.10 -4.35 -5.07
N GLN A 51 20.23 -5.10 -5.73
CA GLN A 51 20.54 -5.89 -6.92
C GLN A 51 20.46 -5.08 -8.23
N GLY A 52 20.27 -3.76 -8.15
CA GLY A 52 20.10 -2.87 -9.31
C GLY A 52 18.72 -2.97 -9.98
N LYS A 53 17.76 -3.65 -9.35
CA LYS A 53 16.39 -3.84 -9.85
C LYS A 53 15.42 -2.84 -9.23
N ALA A 54 14.27 -2.66 -9.87
CA ALA A 54 13.18 -1.89 -9.29
C ALA A 54 12.51 -2.66 -8.14
N GLY A 55 12.24 -1.99 -7.02
CA GLY A 55 11.47 -2.51 -5.89
C GLY A 55 9.98 -2.34 -6.12
N VAL A 56 9.32 -3.29 -6.81
CA VAL A 56 7.91 -3.17 -7.17
C VAL A 56 7.01 -3.76 -6.08
N ILE A 57 6.14 -2.91 -5.54
CA ILE A 57 4.99 -3.30 -4.74
C ILE A 57 3.83 -3.51 -5.73
N ALA A 58 3.53 -4.78 -6.02
CA ALA A 58 2.54 -5.15 -7.02
C ALA A 58 1.13 -5.18 -6.40
N GLU A 59 0.24 -4.29 -6.88
CA GLU A 59 -1.08 -4.12 -6.28
C GLU A 59 -2.11 -5.08 -6.88
N ILE A 60 -2.86 -5.75 -5.99
CA ILE A 60 -4.01 -6.62 -6.29
C ILE A 60 -5.28 -5.83 -5.97
N LYS A 61 -5.93 -5.32 -7.03
CA LYS A 61 -7.06 -4.41 -6.94
C LYS A 61 -8.14 -4.75 -7.96
N LYS A 62 -9.34 -5.09 -7.50
CA LYS A 62 -10.47 -5.43 -8.38
C LYS A 62 -11.07 -4.21 -9.04
N ALA A 63 -11.30 -3.16 -8.27
CA ALA A 63 -11.98 -1.93 -8.71
C ALA A 63 -11.40 -0.70 -8.03
N SER A 64 -11.74 0.49 -8.53
CA SER A 64 -11.47 1.77 -7.87
C SER A 64 -12.56 2.80 -8.17
N PRO A 65 -12.78 3.82 -7.31
CA PRO A 65 -13.79 4.86 -7.54
C PRO A 65 -13.59 5.63 -8.84
N SER A 66 -12.33 5.84 -9.25
CA SER A 66 -11.99 6.64 -10.43
C SER A 66 -12.05 5.87 -11.75
N LYS A 67 -11.98 4.52 -11.72
CA LYS A 67 -11.83 3.68 -12.94
C LYS A 67 -12.86 2.56 -13.03
N GLY A 68 -13.70 2.36 -12.02
CA GLY A 68 -14.63 1.24 -11.95
C GLY A 68 -13.91 -0.11 -11.80
N VAL A 69 -14.50 -1.18 -12.32
CA VAL A 69 -13.92 -2.53 -12.32
C VAL A 69 -12.73 -2.57 -13.27
N LEU A 70 -11.56 -2.95 -12.74
CA LEU A 70 -10.32 -3.10 -13.51
C LEU A 70 -10.12 -4.53 -14.03
N ARG A 71 -10.60 -5.51 -13.27
CA ARG A 71 -10.46 -6.93 -13.59
C ARG A 71 -11.69 -7.70 -13.15
N GLU A 72 -12.45 -8.23 -14.11
CA GLU A 72 -13.69 -8.97 -13.81
C GLU A 72 -13.39 -10.37 -13.23
N THR A 73 -12.56 -11.15 -13.94
CA THR A 73 -12.07 -12.44 -13.42
C THR A 73 -10.93 -12.17 -12.42
N PHE A 74 -11.30 -12.06 -11.15
CA PHE A 74 -10.39 -11.63 -10.09
C PHE A 74 -10.08 -12.79 -9.15
N GLN A 75 -8.84 -13.29 -9.23
CA GLN A 75 -8.33 -14.41 -8.45
C GLN A 75 -7.05 -14.00 -7.71
N PRO A 76 -7.15 -13.51 -6.46
CA PRO A 76 -6.00 -12.94 -5.73
C PRO A 76 -4.82 -13.91 -5.60
N ALA A 77 -5.08 -15.20 -5.41
CA ALA A 77 -4.03 -16.22 -5.30
C ALA A 77 -3.23 -16.40 -6.60
N GLU A 78 -3.91 -16.47 -7.75
CA GLU A 78 -3.25 -16.61 -9.05
C GLU A 78 -2.46 -15.36 -9.41
N ILE A 79 -3.05 -14.19 -9.16
CA ILE A 79 -2.38 -12.90 -9.39
C ILE A 79 -1.12 -12.79 -8.53
N ALA A 80 -1.20 -13.13 -7.24
CA ALA A 80 -0.06 -13.11 -6.33
C ALA A 80 1.05 -14.05 -6.76
N SER A 81 0.70 -15.27 -7.19
CA SER A 81 1.65 -16.23 -7.73
C SER A 81 2.34 -15.72 -9.00
N SER A 82 1.59 -15.13 -9.92
CA SER A 82 2.14 -14.52 -11.14
C SER A 82 3.11 -13.39 -10.78
N TYR A 83 2.76 -12.48 -9.88
CA TYR A 83 3.66 -11.42 -9.41
C TYR A 83 4.95 -11.94 -8.80
N ALA A 84 4.86 -13.00 -7.99
CA ALA A 84 6.05 -13.60 -7.36
C ALA A 84 7.02 -14.17 -8.38
N VAL A 85 6.51 -14.90 -9.37
CA VAL A 85 7.32 -15.49 -10.45
C VAL A 85 7.99 -14.42 -11.32
N HIS A 86 7.29 -13.29 -11.54
CA HIS A 86 7.77 -12.22 -12.41
C HIS A 86 8.56 -11.13 -11.67
N GLY A 87 8.90 -11.34 -10.40
CA GLY A 87 9.91 -10.55 -9.73
C GLY A 87 9.42 -9.38 -8.90
N ALA A 88 8.14 -9.31 -8.52
CA ALA A 88 7.68 -8.35 -7.52
C ALA A 88 8.53 -8.42 -6.25
N ALA A 89 8.70 -7.29 -5.56
CA ALA A 89 9.33 -7.25 -4.25
C ALA A 89 8.30 -7.57 -3.15
N CYS A 90 7.13 -6.97 -3.26
CA CYS A 90 6.03 -7.07 -2.29
C CYS A 90 4.68 -7.08 -2.99
N LEU A 91 3.64 -7.45 -2.25
CA LEU A 91 2.25 -7.30 -2.67
C LEU A 91 1.58 -6.14 -1.93
N SER A 92 0.64 -5.46 -2.60
CA SER A 92 -0.33 -4.55 -1.99
C SER A 92 -1.72 -5.10 -2.27
N VAL A 93 -2.54 -5.34 -1.24
CA VAL A 93 -3.86 -5.95 -1.42
C VAL A 93 -4.93 -5.03 -0.86
N LEU A 94 -5.87 -4.62 -1.73
CA LEU A 94 -7.01 -3.81 -1.35
C LEU A 94 -7.95 -4.62 -0.45
N THR A 95 -8.23 -4.11 0.76
CA THR A 95 -9.19 -4.72 1.69
C THR A 95 -10.46 -3.90 1.87
N ASP A 96 -10.52 -2.66 1.37
CA ASP A 96 -11.74 -1.86 1.36
C ASP A 96 -12.82 -2.50 0.48
N VAL A 97 -14.00 -2.71 1.06
CA VAL A 97 -15.09 -3.45 0.40
C VAL A 97 -15.91 -2.53 -0.51
N GLN A 98 -16.40 -1.43 0.02
CA GLN A 98 -17.41 -0.62 -0.64
C GLN A 98 -16.88 0.12 -1.86
N PHE A 99 -15.69 0.67 -1.79
CA PHE A 99 -15.14 1.55 -2.84
C PHE A 99 -14.18 0.85 -3.79
N PHE A 100 -13.54 -0.24 -3.34
CA PHE A 100 -12.53 -0.95 -4.12
C PHE A 100 -12.87 -2.42 -4.39
N GLN A 101 -14.03 -2.90 -3.91
CA GLN A 101 -14.44 -4.31 -4.01
C GLN A 101 -13.36 -5.26 -3.47
N GLY A 102 -12.62 -4.81 -2.46
CA GLY A 102 -11.61 -5.58 -1.75
C GLY A 102 -12.23 -6.51 -0.70
N SER A 103 -11.41 -7.29 -0.03
CA SER A 103 -11.80 -8.03 1.16
C SER A 103 -10.58 -8.50 1.97
N HIS A 104 -10.78 -8.81 3.23
CA HIS A 104 -9.78 -9.46 4.07
C HIS A 104 -9.34 -10.82 3.52
N ASP A 105 -10.25 -11.55 2.88
CA ASP A 105 -9.94 -12.85 2.28
C ASP A 105 -9.06 -12.73 1.05
N HIS A 106 -9.15 -11.65 0.28
CA HIS A 106 -8.22 -11.39 -0.82
C HIS A 106 -6.77 -11.31 -0.31
N LEU A 107 -6.54 -10.64 0.84
CA LEU A 107 -5.22 -10.54 1.45
C LEU A 107 -4.72 -11.92 1.90
N ARG A 108 -5.57 -12.71 2.58
CA ARG A 108 -5.24 -14.05 3.04
C ARG A 108 -4.90 -14.99 1.87
N GLN A 109 -5.70 -14.95 0.80
CA GLN A 109 -5.47 -15.75 -0.42
C GLN A 109 -4.16 -15.37 -1.10
N ALA A 110 -3.89 -14.07 -1.29
CA ALA A 110 -2.66 -13.60 -1.90
C ALA A 110 -1.43 -13.99 -1.07
N ARG A 111 -1.50 -13.80 0.27
CA ARG A 111 -0.41 -14.18 1.17
C ARG A 111 -0.12 -15.69 1.17
N ALA A 112 -1.15 -16.52 1.13
CA ALA A 112 -1.01 -17.97 1.12
C ALA A 112 -0.41 -18.52 -0.18
N ALA A 113 -0.57 -17.80 -1.29
CA ALA A 113 -0.15 -18.23 -2.61
C ALA A 113 1.35 -18.04 -2.91
N CYS A 114 2.06 -17.20 -2.14
CA CYS A 114 3.48 -16.94 -2.35
C CYS A 114 4.19 -16.48 -1.06
N SER A 115 5.51 -16.32 -1.13
CA SER A 115 6.35 -15.88 0.00
C SER A 115 6.54 -14.38 0.10
N LEU A 116 6.00 -13.59 -0.83
CA LEU A 116 6.15 -12.13 -0.83
C LEU A 116 5.48 -11.51 0.41
N PRO A 117 6.08 -10.47 1.02
CA PRO A 117 5.44 -9.69 2.07
C PRO A 117 4.26 -8.89 1.53
N VAL A 118 3.25 -8.67 2.38
CA VAL A 118 1.96 -8.12 1.98
C VAL A 118 1.61 -6.85 2.74
N LEU A 119 1.35 -5.77 2.00
CA LEU A 119 0.75 -4.54 2.49
C LEU A 119 -0.78 -4.68 2.53
N ARG A 120 -1.41 -4.41 3.67
CA ARG A 120 -2.84 -4.13 3.73
C ARG A 120 -3.08 -2.72 3.20
N LYS A 121 -3.64 -2.62 2.01
CA LYS A 121 -4.02 -1.35 1.37
C LYS A 121 -5.48 -1.05 1.74
N ASP A 122 -5.66 -0.17 2.71
CA ASP A 122 -6.97 0.22 3.27
C ASP A 122 -6.86 1.64 3.85
N PHE A 123 -7.98 2.23 4.24
CA PHE A 123 -8.04 3.51 4.94
C PHE A 123 -8.03 3.24 6.44
N VAL A 124 -6.86 3.34 7.04
CA VAL A 124 -6.67 3.11 8.48
C VAL A 124 -6.99 4.40 9.23
N ILE A 125 -7.94 4.33 10.17
CA ILE A 125 -8.39 5.46 11.01
C ILE A 125 -8.43 5.13 12.49
N ASP A 126 -8.20 3.86 12.85
CA ASP A 126 -8.37 3.36 14.21
C ASP A 126 -7.33 2.27 14.52
N PRO A 127 -6.74 2.24 15.74
CA PRO A 127 -5.77 1.21 16.16
C PRO A 127 -6.27 -0.22 15.99
N TYR A 128 -7.57 -0.47 16.12
CA TYR A 128 -8.17 -1.78 15.89
C TYR A 128 -7.84 -2.33 14.48
N GLN A 129 -7.77 -1.45 13.47
CA GLN A 129 -7.44 -1.88 12.11
C GLN A 129 -5.98 -2.31 11.98
N ILE A 130 -5.05 -1.70 12.74
CA ILE A 130 -3.64 -2.13 12.82
C ILE A 130 -3.54 -3.54 13.41
N ILE A 131 -4.21 -3.76 14.55
CA ILE A 131 -4.27 -5.08 15.21
C ILE A 131 -4.88 -6.12 14.27
N SER A 132 -6.00 -5.78 13.63
CA SER A 132 -6.67 -6.64 12.67
C SER A 132 -5.81 -6.95 11.44
N ALA A 133 -5.02 -5.98 10.95
CA ALA A 133 -4.09 -6.19 9.84
C ALA A 133 -3.07 -7.29 10.18
N ARG A 134 -2.47 -7.20 11.37
CA ARG A 134 -1.52 -8.23 11.82
C ARG A 134 -2.21 -9.58 12.01
N ALA A 135 -3.39 -9.64 12.62
CA ALA A 135 -4.16 -10.87 12.82
C ALA A 135 -4.48 -11.57 11.48
N MET A 136 -4.79 -10.84 10.42
CA MET A 136 -5.02 -11.43 9.09
C MET A 136 -3.74 -11.77 8.32
N GLY A 137 -2.57 -11.34 8.82
CA GLY A 137 -1.27 -11.69 8.25
C GLY A 137 -0.64 -10.62 7.38
N ALA A 138 -1.04 -9.35 7.50
CA ALA A 138 -0.30 -8.27 6.88
C ALA A 138 1.11 -8.15 7.46
N ASP A 139 2.05 -7.75 6.62
CA ASP A 139 3.45 -7.47 6.97
C ASP A 139 3.72 -5.96 6.97
N CYS A 140 2.85 -5.19 6.34
CA CYS A 140 2.89 -3.74 6.28
C CYS A 140 1.47 -3.17 6.29
N VAL A 141 1.32 -1.96 6.82
CA VAL A 141 0.07 -1.18 6.79
C VAL A 141 0.29 0.17 6.14
N LEU A 142 -0.78 0.72 5.55
CA LEU A 142 -0.80 2.06 4.98
C LEU A 142 -1.31 3.06 6.01
N LEU A 143 -0.59 4.15 6.20
CA LEU A 143 -1.06 5.33 6.92
C LEU A 143 -1.10 6.52 5.97
N ILE A 144 -2.29 7.10 5.75
CA ILE A 144 -2.51 8.23 4.85
C ILE A 144 -2.53 9.52 5.66
N VAL A 145 -1.60 10.44 5.41
CA VAL A 145 -1.48 11.69 6.18
C VAL A 145 -2.76 12.53 6.10
N ALA A 146 -3.39 12.60 4.92
CA ALA A 146 -4.66 13.31 4.73
C ALA A 146 -5.83 12.77 5.57
N ALA A 147 -5.73 11.54 6.07
CA ALA A 147 -6.80 10.86 6.82
C ALA A 147 -6.63 10.92 8.34
N LEU A 148 -5.46 11.32 8.85
CA LEU A 148 -5.07 11.16 10.24
C LEU A 148 -4.44 12.45 10.81
N THR A 149 -4.66 12.69 12.08
CA THR A 149 -3.90 13.73 12.81
C THR A 149 -2.46 13.26 13.06
N PRO A 150 -1.50 14.20 13.27
CA PRO A 150 -0.13 13.82 13.59
C PRO A 150 0.02 12.95 14.85
N ALA A 151 -0.90 13.07 15.81
CA ALA A 151 -0.92 12.23 17.01
C ALA A 151 -1.33 10.79 16.67
N GLN A 152 -2.40 10.62 15.89
CA GLN A 152 -2.87 9.32 15.43
C GLN A 152 -1.82 8.62 14.55
N LEU A 153 -1.15 9.35 13.64
CA LEU A 153 -0.08 8.79 12.81
C LEU A 153 1.02 8.16 13.68
N ARG A 154 1.51 8.89 14.71
CA ARG A 154 2.55 8.37 15.61
C ARG A 154 2.09 7.19 16.46
N GLU A 155 0.86 7.24 16.96
CA GLU A 155 0.26 6.13 17.72
C GLU A 155 0.16 4.86 16.88
N MET A 156 -0.41 4.96 15.68
CA MET A 156 -0.62 3.83 14.77
C MET A 156 0.70 3.28 14.22
N GLU A 157 1.67 4.17 13.91
CA GLU A 157 3.01 3.74 13.53
C GLU A 157 3.66 2.93 14.64
N THR A 158 3.61 3.42 15.88
CA THR A 158 4.20 2.73 17.04
C THR A 158 3.56 1.36 17.24
N LEU A 159 2.23 1.29 17.21
CA LEU A 159 1.49 0.03 17.36
C LEU A 159 1.81 -0.96 16.23
N ALA A 160 1.92 -0.50 14.98
CA ALA A 160 2.28 -1.37 13.86
C ALA A 160 3.68 -1.96 14.05
N MET A 161 4.66 -1.12 14.44
CA MET A 161 6.03 -1.57 14.69
C MET A 161 6.13 -2.53 15.89
N GLU A 162 5.38 -2.29 16.97
CA GLU A 162 5.31 -3.21 18.14
C GLU A 162 4.74 -4.59 17.75
N LEU A 163 3.85 -4.63 16.77
CA LEU A 163 3.32 -5.88 16.19
C LEU A 163 4.23 -6.48 15.10
N GLY A 164 5.41 -5.89 14.87
CA GLY A 164 6.42 -6.36 13.91
C GLY A 164 6.14 -6.00 12.45
N MET A 165 5.14 -5.17 12.16
CA MET A 165 4.82 -4.73 10.80
C MET A 165 5.60 -3.49 10.40
N ASP A 166 5.93 -3.38 9.12
CA ASP A 166 6.37 -2.13 8.51
C ASP A 166 5.18 -1.17 8.27
N VAL A 167 5.49 0.10 8.05
CA VAL A 167 4.50 1.15 7.76
C VAL A 167 4.90 1.86 6.46
N LEU A 168 3.98 1.95 5.51
CA LEU A 168 4.07 2.85 4.37
C LEU A 168 3.24 4.09 4.68
N VAL A 169 3.89 5.26 4.77
CA VAL A 169 3.17 6.52 4.99
C VAL A 169 2.95 7.22 3.67
N GLU A 170 1.68 7.49 3.32
CA GLU A 170 1.28 8.09 2.04
C GLU A 170 1.07 9.60 2.18
N VAL A 171 1.66 10.37 1.25
CA VAL A 171 1.52 11.82 1.14
C VAL A 171 1.15 12.25 -0.28
N HIS A 172 0.48 13.42 -0.40
CA HIS A 172 0.03 13.98 -1.67
C HIS A 172 0.68 15.34 -1.98
N ASP A 173 1.21 16.03 -0.99
CA ASP A 173 1.80 17.36 -1.15
C ASP A 173 2.91 17.63 -0.11
N ALA A 174 3.45 18.85 -0.19
CA ALA A 174 4.56 19.28 0.64
C ALA A 174 4.18 19.47 2.13
N GLN A 175 2.92 19.80 2.44
CA GLN A 175 2.46 19.97 3.82
C GLN A 175 2.30 18.61 4.49
N GLU A 176 1.74 17.65 3.78
CA GLU A 176 1.65 16.26 4.23
C GLU A 176 3.04 15.63 4.39
N LEU A 177 3.97 15.93 3.47
CA LEU A 177 5.36 15.49 3.55
C LEU A 177 6.03 15.95 4.86
N ASP A 178 5.87 17.22 5.25
CA ASP A 178 6.46 17.74 6.50
C ASP A 178 5.97 16.96 7.73
N ILE A 179 4.71 16.54 7.73
CA ILE A 179 4.16 15.70 8.81
C ILE A 179 4.75 14.29 8.74
N ALA A 180 4.78 13.67 7.55
CA ALA A 180 5.29 12.31 7.36
C ALA A 180 6.76 12.18 7.76
N LEU A 181 7.58 13.22 7.52
CA LEU A 181 9.00 13.24 7.91
C LEU A 181 9.23 13.20 9.41
N THR A 182 8.21 13.45 10.24
CA THR A 182 8.29 13.30 11.71
C THR A 182 8.15 11.85 12.17
N LEU A 183 7.74 10.94 11.29
CA LEU A 183 7.56 9.52 11.59
C LEU A 183 8.88 8.75 11.46
N LYS A 184 8.96 7.59 12.12
CA LYS A 184 10.16 6.74 12.17
C LYS A 184 10.32 5.86 10.94
N THR A 185 9.20 5.45 10.31
CA THR A 185 9.23 4.53 9.17
C THR A 185 10.17 5.02 8.06
N PRO A 186 10.96 4.13 7.46
CA PRO A 186 11.78 4.49 6.30
C PRO A 186 10.96 4.61 5.00
N LEU A 187 9.77 4.01 4.93
CA LEU A 187 8.98 3.97 3.70
C LEU A 187 8.06 5.19 3.57
N LEU A 188 8.27 5.96 2.52
CA LEU A 188 7.51 7.16 2.20
C LEU A 188 6.84 7.00 0.83
N GLY A 189 5.51 6.86 0.81
CA GLY A 189 4.70 6.81 -0.39
C GLY A 189 4.34 8.21 -0.88
N ILE A 190 4.62 8.52 -2.14
CA ILE A 190 4.15 9.74 -2.79
C ILE A 190 3.08 9.35 -3.80
N ASN A 191 1.83 9.69 -3.49
CA ASN A 191 0.72 9.43 -4.38
C ASN A 191 0.59 10.57 -5.41
N ASN A 192 0.85 10.24 -6.66
CA ASN A 192 0.79 11.17 -7.78
C ASN A 192 -0.65 11.50 -8.23
N ARG A 193 -1.64 10.83 -7.65
CA ARG A 193 -3.05 11.09 -7.95
C ARG A 193 -3.65 12.07 -6.96
N ASN A 194 -4.14 13.18 -7.45
CA ASN A 194 -4.93 14.10 -6.65
C ASN A 194 -6.28 13.45 -6.26
N LEU A 195 -6.55 13.33 -4.97
CA LEU A 195 -7.77 12.66 -4.47
C LEU A 195 -9.07 13.43 -4.75
N ARG A 196 -8.99 14.72 -5.13
CA ARG A 196 -10.15 15.56 -5.42
C ARG A 196 -10.47 15.62 -6.91
N THR A 197 -9.44 15.77 -7.75
CA THR A 197 -9.59 15.91 -9.22
C THR A 197 -9.37 14.62 -9.99
N PHE A 198 -8.74 13.62 -9.35
CA PHE A 198 -8.25 12.38 -9.95
C PHE A 198 -7.17 12.58 -11.03
N GLU A 199 -6.70 13.78 -11.23
CA GLU A 199 -5.53 14.04 -12.09
C GLU A 199 -4.30 13.35 -11.52
N THR A 200 -3.47 12.81 -12.39
CA THR A 200 -2.26 12.06 -12.01
C THR A 200 -1.06 12.64 -12.74
N SER A 201 -0.02 13.00 -11.99
CA SER A 201 1.22 13.54 -12.55
C SER A 201 2.44 13.05 -11.78
N LEU A 202 3.35 12.36 -12.45
CA LEU A 202 4.64 11.94 -11.88
C LEU A 202 5.52 13.13 -11.44
N GLN A 203 5.20 14.33 -11.93
CA GLN A 203 5.90 15.55 -11.51
C GLN A 203 5.74 15.79 -10.00
N ASN A 204 4.61 15.37 -9.41
CA ASN A 204 4.40 15.48 -7.95
C ASN A 204 5.51 14.78 -7.15
N THR A 205 5.88 13.56 -7.54
CA THR A 205 7.02 12.88 -6.90
C THR A 205 8.30 13.70 -7.07
N LEU A 206 8.60 14.15 -8.28
CA LEU A 206 9.84 14.88 -8.57
C LEU A 206 9.95 16.20 -7.82
N ASP A 207 8.85 16.92 -7.66
CA ASP A 207 8.79 18.20 -6.95
C ASP A 207 9.05 18.05 -5.44
N LEU A 208 8.68 16.88 -4.86
CA LEU A 208 8.87 16.61 -3.44
C LEU A 208 10.26 16.06 -3.10
N LEU A 209 10.94 15.39 -4.03
CA LEU A 209 12.25 14.76 -3.80
C LEU A 209 13.28 15.65 -3.12
N PRO A 210 13.47 16.95 -3.50
CA PRO A 210 14.49 17.80 -2.88
C PRO A 210 14.31 18.04 -1.38
N ARG A 211 13.13 17.78 -0.84
CA ARG A 211 12.78 17.97 0.57
C ARG A 211 12.96 16.70 1.41
N ILE A 212 13.22 15.56 0.77
CA ILE A 212 13.26 14.26 1.46
C ILE A 212 14.68 13.96 1.91
N PRO A 213 14.94 13.77 3.20
CA PRO A 213 16.26 13.48 3.72
C PRO A 213 16.75 12.08 3.31
N ALA A 214 18.05 11.89 3.31
CA ALA A 214 18.65 10.57 3.20
C ALA A 214 18.10 9.64 4.30
N GLY A 215 17.91 8.36 3.96
CA GLY A 215 17.37 7.36 4.89
C GLY A 215 15.86 7.11 4.75
N LYS A 216 15.14 7.93 3.97
CA LYS A 216 13.78 7.60 3.55
C LYS A 216 13.80 6.93 2.17
N ARG A 217 13.06 5.83 2.03
CA ARG A 217 12.83 5.16 0.76
C ARG A 217 11.55 5.69 0.14
N VAL A 218 11.68 6.44 -0.95
CA VAL A 218 10.53 6.96 -1.70
C VAL A 218 9.92 5.82 -2.53
N VAL A 219 8.61 5.60 -2.34
CA VAL A 219 7.75 4.75 -3.17
C VAL A 219 6.84 5.68 -3.97
N THR A 220 6.99 5.72 -5.29
CA THR A 220 6.06 6.50 -6.13
C THR A 220 4.82 5.67 -6.42
N GLU A 221 3.64 6.24 -6.20
CA GLU A 221 2.34 5.59 -6.34
C GLU A 221 1.50 6.30 -7.39
N SER A 222 0.74 5.56 -8.15
CA SER A 222 -0.09 6.05 -9.26
C SER A 222 0.73 6.67 -10.42
N GLY A 223 0.26 6.47 -11.65
CA GLY A 223 0.83 7.12 -12.84
C GLY A 223 1.98 6.37 -13.51
N ILE A 224 2.42 5.23 -12.99
CA ILE A 224 3.39 4.35 -13.67
C ILE A 224 2.61 3.41 -14.59
N LEU A 225 2.68 3.67 -15.89
CA LEU A 225 1.90 2.96 -16.91
C LEU A 225 2.78 2.38 -18.02
N ALA A 226 3.98 2.90 -18.21
CA ALA A 226 4.90 2.49 -19.27
C ALA A 226 6.35 2.37 -18.73
N PRO A 227 7.24 1.60 -19.42
CA PRO A 227 8.65 1.51 -19.03
C PRO A 227 9.37 2.87 -18.97
N GLU A 228 8.92 3.82 -19.77
CA GLU A 228 9.42 5.19 -19.81
C GLU A 228 9.19 5.90 -18.48
N ASP A 229 8.05 5.64 -17.81
CA ASP A 229 7.73 6.21 -16.51
C ASP A 229 8.71 5.69 -15.44
N VAL A 230 8.97 4.38 -15.45
CA VAL A 230 9.95 3.74 -14.55
C VAL A 230 11.33 4.32 -14.79
N ARG A 231 11.76 4.41 -16.04
CA ARG A 231 13.08 4.97 -16.40
C ARG A 231 13.20 6.39 -15.90
N ARG A 232 12.22 7.25 -16.18
CA ARG A 232 12.17 8.64 -15.71
C ARG A 232 12.33 8.74 -14.19
N MET A 233 11.64 7.91 -13.42
CA MET A 233 11.76 7.92 -11.96
C MET A 233 13.15 7.46 -11.50
N ARG A 234 13.68 6.39 -12.10
CA ARG A 234 15.01 5.86 -11.77
C ARG A 234 16.15 6.82 -12.08
N GLU A 235 16.04 7.61 -13.14
CA GLU A 235 16.98 8.71 -13.45
C GLU A 235 17.06 9.73 -12.30
N HIS A 236 15.98 9.86 -11.51
CA HIS A 236 15.91 10.70 -10.31
C HIS A 236 16.11 9.91 -9.01
N LYS A 237 16.66 8.67 -9.08
CA LYS A 237 16.95 7.78 -7.94
C LYS A 237 15.70 7.35 -7.15
N VAL A 238 14.55 7.29 -7.80
CA VAL A 238 13.34 6.67 -7.27
C VAL A 238 13.25 5.27 -7.87
N ASP A 239 13.58 4.27 -7.07
CA ASP A 239 13.68 2.86 -7.49
C ASP A 239 12.56 1.98 -6.91
N ALA A 240 11.65 2.52 -6.08
CA ALA A 240 10.52 1.81 -5.52
C ALA A 240 9.20 2.35 -6.08
N PHE A 241 8.29 1.42 -6.44
CA PHE A 241 7.04 1.71 -7.16
C PHE A 241 5.88 0.93 -6.59
N LEU A 242 4.72 1.56 -6.39
CA LEU A 242 3.46 0.88 -6.13
C LEU A 242 2.59 0.98 -7.39
N VAL A 243 2.36 -0.17 -8.05
CA VAL A 243 1.69 -0.24 -9.36
C VAL A 243 0.54 -1.23 -9.31
N GLY A 244 -0.63 -0.78 -9.76
CA GLY A 244 -1.84 -1.61 -9.80
C GLY A 244 -2.59 -1.51 -11.14
N GLU A 245 -2.92 -0.30 -11.61
CA GLU A 245 -3.80 -0.11 -12.76
C GLU A 245 -3.25 -0.79 -14.04
N ALA A 246 -1.97 -0.60 -14.35
CA ALA A 246 -1.33 -1.20 -15.51
C ALA A 246 -1.42 -2.74 -15.45
N PHE A 247 -1.12 -3.32 -14.30
CA PHE A 247 -1.09 -4.77 -14.13
C PHE A 247 -2.49 -5.39 -14.16
N MET A 248 -3.48 -4.76 -13.49
CA MET A 248 -4.82 -5.31 -13.44
C MET A 248 -5.55 -5.29 -14.77
N ARG A 249 -5.19 -4.38 -15.69
CA ARG A 249 -5.74 -4.30 -17.03
C ARG A 249 -5.10 -5.30 -18.01
N ALA A 250 -3.91 -5.78 -17.71
CA ALA A 250 -3.19 -6.72 -18.57
C ALA A 250 -3.78 -8.14 -18.51
N PRO A 251 -3.71 -8.93 -19.56
CA PRO A 251 -4.13 -10.34 -19.52
C PRO A 251 -3.40 -11.12 -18.43
N ASP A 252 -2.07 -11.00 -18.35
CA ASP A 252 -1.24 -11.54 -17.29
C ASP A 252 -0.58 -10.40 -16.48
N PRO A 253 -0.96 -10.19 -15.23
CA PRO A 253 -0.42 -9.12 -14.40
C PRO A 253 1.09 -9.22 -14.14
N GLY A 254 1.62 -10.44 -13.97
CA GLY A 254 3.03 -10.64 -13.73
C GLY A 254 3.88 -10.42 -14.99
N ALA A 255 3.42 -10.89 -16.14
CA ALA A 255 4.09 -10.61 -17.40
C ALA A 255 4.17 -9.09 -17.68
N GLU A 256 3.11 -8.36 -17.35
CA GLU A 256 3.11 -6.90 -17.47
C GLU A 256 4.06 -6.23 -16.48
N LEU A 257 4.18 -6.76 -15.25
CA LEU A 257 5.18 -6.29 -14.30
C LEU A 257 6.59 -6.46 -14.90
N ALA A 258 6.93 -7.65 -15.39
CA ALA A 258 8.24 -7.89 -16.00
C ALA A 258 8.51 -6.95 -17.18
N ARG A 259 7.49 -6.72 -18.06
CA ARG A 259 7.60 -5.79 -19.19
C ARG A 259 7.86 -4.34 -18.73
N LEU A 260 7.24 -3.94 -17.62
CA LEU A 260 7.29 -2.57 -17.13
C LEU A 260 8.68 -2.22 -16.56
N VAL A 261 9.34 -3.16 -15.88
CA VAL A 261 10.59 -2.92 -15.12
C VAL A 261 11.83 -3.62 -15.69
N GLY A 262 11.64 -4.43 -16.72
CA GLY A 262 12.68 -5.26 -17.35
C GLY A 262 13.68 -4.53 -18.23
#